data_01cee752485723f26864dd4e73213fab
#
_entry.id   01cee752485723f26864dd4e73213fab
#
_cell.length_a   1.000
_cell.length_b   1.000
_cell.length_c   1.000
_cell.angle_alpha   90.00
_cell.angle_beta   90.00
_cell.angle_gamma   90.00
#
_symmetry.space_group_name_H-M   'P 1'
#
loop_
_entity.id
_entity.type
_entity.pdbx_description
1 polymer ?
#
loop_
_entity_poly.entity_id
_entity_poly.type
_entity_poly.pdbx_seq_one_letter_code
_entity_poly.pdbx_strand_id
1 'polypeptide(L)'
;MMDMIERPQAIHRLMGLLRDGTLRKLDLLQEHGLLGLNTEQYVGSGGFGYTRQLPSGVPREPVRTEQMWGFCESQETVGVSPAMFGEFIFPYQLPLLERFGLNCYGCCEPLDVRWPVVRQAPNLRRVSVSSWANVKKMAANLEDRYVFSWKPSPAPLASPQLDERTVRATLRATLEAARGCRLEIIMKDNHTLGGNPRNATRWVEIAREEIERVGG
;
A
#
# COMPACT_ATOMS: atom_id res chain seq x y z
N MET A 1 -10.77 -20.04 0.70
CA MET A 1 -11.25 -19.73 -0.68
C MET A 1 -12.38 -20.66 -1.12
N MET A 2 -12.28 -21.98 -0.95
CA MET A 2 -13.40 -22.88 -1.30
C MET A 2 -14.71 -22.51 -0.61
N ASP A 3 -14.66 -22.12 0.66
CA ASP A 3 -15.84 -21.68 1.41
C ASP A 3 -16.57 -20.45 0.83
N MET A 4 -15.90 -19.63 0.02
CA MET A 4 -16.57 -18.55 -0.69
C MET A 4 -17.56 -19.09 -1.74
N ILE A 5 -17.33 -20.32 -2.24
CA ILE A 5 -18.20 -21.00 -3.21
C ILE A 5 -19.20 -21.92 -2.48
N GLU A 6 -18.70 -22.73 -1.57
CA GLU A 6 -19.49 -23.78 -0.90
C GLU A 6 -20.36 -23.25 0.23
N ARG A 7 -19.87 -22.22 0.95
CA ARG A 7 -20.50 -21.64 2.15
C ARG A 7 -20.46 -20.11 2.18
N PRO A 8 -20.91 -19.40 1.12
CA PRO A 8 -20.77 -17.95 0.98
C PRO A 8 -21.33 -17.19 2.18
N GLN A 9 -22.47 -17.61 2.71
CA GLN A 9 -23.09 -16.98 3.88
C GLN A 9 -22.23 -17.09 5.15
N ALA A 10 -21.43 -18.13 5.30
CA ALA A 10 -20.51 -18.24 6.42
C ALA A 10 -19.35 -17.25 6.31
N ILE A 11 -18.85 -17.04 5.07
CA ILE A 11 -17.82 -16.04 4.80
C ILE A 11 -18.36 -14.62 5.04
N HIS A 12 -19.55 -14.30 4.55
CA HIS A 12 -20.20 -13.01 4.80
C HIS A 12 -20.35 -12.73 6.30
N ARG A 13 -20.79 -13.72 7.09
CA ARG A 13 -20.87 -13.59 8.57
C ARG A 13 -19.52 -13.36 9.20
N LEU A 14 -18.48 -14.10 8.78
CA LEU A 14 -17.11 -13.94 9.29
C LEU A 14 -16.58 -12.54 8.97
N MET A 15 -16.70 -12.09 7.73
CA MET A 15 -16.24 -10.77 7.31
C MET A 15 -17.01 -9.64 8.03
N GLY A 16 -18.32 -9.82 8.23
CA GLY A 16 -19.14 -8.91 9.03
C GLY A 16 -18.63 -8.81 10.48
N LEU A 17 -18.37 -9.94 11.13
CA LEU A 17 -17.82 -9.98 12.48
C LEU A 17 -16.46 -9.26 12.58
N LEU A 18 -15.56 -9.51 11.62
CA LEU A 18 -14.25 -8.85 11.60
C LEU A 18 -14.36 -7.33 11.40
N ARG A 19 -15.22 -6.89 10.49
CA ARG A 19 -15.54 -5.47 10.27
C ARG A 19 -16.06 -4.83 11.56
N ASP A 20 -17.10 -5.39 12.14
CA ASP A 20 -17.81 -4.82 13.31
C ASP A 20 -16.88 -4.79 14.53
N GLY A 21 -16.09 -5.85 14.73
CA GLY A 21 -15.07 -5.91 15.79
C GLY A 21 -13.98 -4.83 15.61
N THR A 22 -13.56 -4.59 14.37
CA THR A 22 -12.56 -3.55 14.07
C THR A 22 -13.14 -2.14 14.26
N LEU A 23 -14.37 -1.88 13.80
CA LEU A 23 -15.06 -0.62 14.04
C LEU A 23 -15.22 -0.36 15.54
N ARG A 24 -15.69 -1.36 16.30
CA ARG A 24 -15.82 -1.25 17.77
C ARG A 24 -14.48 -0.94 18.44
N LYS A 25 -13.40 -1.57 17.99
CA LYS A 25 -12.04 -1.28 18.49
C LYS A 25 -11.65 0.18 18.21
N LEU A 26 -11.91 0.69 17.01
CA LEU A 26 -11.62 2.10 16.67
C LEU A 26 -12.43 3.06 17.56
N ASP A 27 -13.71 2.77 17.80
CA ASP A 27 -14.57 3.58 18.69
C ASP A 27 -13.99 3.61 20.12
N LEU A 28 -13.63 2.46 20.69
CA LEU A 28 -13.03 2.39 22.01
C LEU A 28 -11.71 3.17 22.10
N LEU A 29 -10.83 3.02 21.10
CA LEU A 29 -9.57 3.75 21.08
C LEU A 29 -9.81 5.27 21.03
N GLN A 30 -10.80 5.72 20.28
CA GLN A 30 -11.16 7.13 20.20
C GLN A 30 -11.84 7.64 21.49
N GLU A 31 -12.77 6.88 22.05
CA GLU A 31 -13.46 7.19 23.32
C GLU A 31 -12.47 7.38 24.47
N HIS A 32 -11.42 6.56 24.50
CA HIS A 32 -10.39 6.61 25.56
C HIS A 32 -9.18 7.51 25.22
N GLY A 33 -9.21 8.25 24.11
CA GLY A 33 -8.11 9.15 23.71
C GLY A 33 -6.79 8.41 23.41
N LEU A 34 -6.86 7.16 22.95
CA LEU A 34 -5.68 6.29 22.71
C LEU A 34 -5.18 6.36 21.25
N LEU A 35 -5.82 7.17 20.39
CA LEU A 35 -5.36 7.39 19.03
C LEU A 35 -4.23 8.42 19.02
N GLY A 36 -3.28 8.24 18.09
CA GLY A 36 -2.19 9.17 17.83
C GLY A 36 -2.13 9.54 16.35
N LEU A 37 -1.71 10.77 16.04
CA LEU A 37 -1.49 11.18 14.65
C LEU A 37 -0.42 10.30 14.02
N ASN A 38 -0.65 9.90 12.76
CA ASN A 38 0.25 9.07 11.99
C ASN A 38 0.78 9.76 10.71
N THR A 39 0.64 11.09 10.64
CA THR A 39 1.05 11.90 9.48
C THR A 39 2.57 11.86 9.26
N GLU A 40 3.36 11.69 10.32
CA GLU A 40 4.83 11.60 10.28
C GLU A 40 5.33 10.17 10.58
N GLN A 41 4.43 9.20 10.56
CA GLN A 41 4.70 7.80 10.86
C GLN A 41 4.57 6.92 9.62
N TYR A 42 4.86 5.64 9.76
CA TYR A 42 4.58 4.66 8.74
C TYR A 42 3.07 4.50 8.53
N VAL A 43 2.66 4.50 7.27
CA VAL A 43 1.27 4.27 6.87
C VAL A 43 1.22 3.20 5.79
N GLY A 44 0.40 2.20 6.03
CA GLY A 44 0.20 1.10 5.09
C GLY A 44 1.44 0.24 4.92
N SER A 45 1.76 -0.09 3.69
CA SER A 45 2.80 -1.04 3.31
C SER A 45 4.21 -0.41 3.26
N GLY A 46 4.59 0.33 4.28
CA GLY A 46 5.93 0.88 4.46
C GLY A 46 6.14 2.32 3.97
N GLY A 47 5.09 3.01 3.49
CA GLY A 47 5.17 4.43 3.14
C GLY A 47 5.06 5.34 4.35
N PHE A 48 5.60 6.56 4.25
CA PHE A 48 5.42 7.57 5.28
C PHE A 48 4.15 8.39 5.03
N GLY A 49 3.49 8.79 6.12
CA GLY A 49 2.22 9.53 6.09
C GLY A 49 2.34 11.03 5.86
N TYR A 50 3.49 11.55 5.40
CA TYR A 50 3.69 12.98 5.20
C TYR A 50 2.61 13.59 4.29
N THR A 51 1.88 14.58 4.81
CA THR A 51 0.86 15.31 4.07
C THR A 51 0.57 16.65 4.75
N ARG A 52 0.06 17.61 3.97
CA ARG A 52 -0.48 18.89 4.51
C ARG A 52 -2.01 18.84 4.69
N GLN A 53 -2.63 17.72 4.36
CA GLN A 53 -4.08 17.57 4.39
C GLN A 53 -4.61 17.01 5.73
N LEU A 54 -3.71 16.46 6.54
CA LEU A 54 -4.01 15.96 7.88
C LEU A 54 -3.16 16.71 8.92
N PRO A 55 -3.61 16.81 10.17
CA PRO A 55 -2.83 17.37 11.25
C PRO A 55 -1.50 16.63 11.45
N SER A 56 -0.48 17.35 11.89
CA SER A 56 0.86 16.82 12.23
C SER A 56 1.35 17.41 13.56
N GLY A 57 2.41 16.81 14.11
CA GLY A 57 3.01 17.24 15.39
C GLY A 57 2.25 16.72 16.61
N VAL A 58 2.37 17.43 17.74
CA VAL A 58 1.73 17.03 19.00
C VAL A 58 0.28 17.51 19.04
N PRO A 59 -0.70 16.61 19.13
CA PRO A 59 -2.11 17.00 19.18
C PRO A 59 -2.42 17.73 20.50
N ARG A 60 -3.24 18.76 20.43
CA ARG A 60 -3.73 19.51 21.60
C ARG A 60 -5.00 18.92 22.20
N GLU A 61 -5.71 18.10 21.43
CA GLU A 61 -6.96 17.43 21.79
C GLU A 61 -6.89 15.96 21.43
N PRO A 62 -7.78 15.11 21.98
CA PRO A 62 -7.83 13.70 21.59
C PRO A 62 -7.98 13.53 20.07
N VAL A 63 -7.13 12.70 19.50
CA VAL A 63 -7.10 12.43 18.06
C VAL A 63 -8.32 11.62 17.64
N ARG A 64 -8.90 11.99 16.50
CA ARG A 64 -10.01 11.28 15.86
C ARG A 64 -9.52 10.58 14.59
N THR A 65 -10.22 9.55 14.18
CA THR A 65 -9.87 8.76 12.98
C THR A 65 -9.82 9.61 11.71
N GLU A 66 -10.69 10.62 11.59
CA GLU A 66 -10.72 11.55 10.45
C GLU A 66 -9.45 12.40 10.31
N GLN A 67 -8.64 12.46 11.37
CA GLN A 67 -7.35 13.17 11.40
C GLN A 67 -6.17 12.25 11.05
N MET A 68 -6.43 11.01 10.68
CA MET A 68 -5.42 9.97 10.47
C MET A 68 -5.51 9.38 9.05
N TRP A 69 -4.41 8.73 8.68
CA TRP A 69 -4.41 7.78 7.57
C TRP A 69 -5.00 6.45 8.01
N GLY A 70 -5.89 5.90 7.18
CA GLY A 70 -6.32 4.52 7.21
C GLY A 70 -5.52 3.63 6.25
N PHE A 71 -5.62 2.34 6.46
CA PHE A 71 -4.97 1.33 5.63
C PHE A 71 -5.81 0.06 5.55
N CYS A 72 -6.00 -0.42 4.32
CA CYS A 72 -6.50 -1.76 4.04
C CYS A 72 -5.65 -2.42 2.95
N GLU A 73 -5.71 -3.74 2.92
CA GLU A 73 -5.02 -4.58 1.93
C GLU A 73 -5.81 -5.86 1.69
N SER A 74 -5.37 -6.68 0.74
CA SER A 74 -6.06 -7.92 0.38
C SER A 74 -5.10 -9.02 -0.09
N GLN A 75 -3.84 -8.97 0.35
CA GLN A 75 -2.80 -9.90 -0.09
C GLN A 75 -3.10 -11.36 0.26
N GLU A 76 -3.78 -11.64 1.40
CA GLU A 76 -4.16 -12.98 1.81
C GLU A 76 -5.16 -13.63 0.85
N THR A 77 -5.80 -12.82 0.02
CA THR A 77 -6.82 -13.25 -0.93
C THR A 77 -6.40 -13.06 -2.39
N VAL A 78 -5.09 -13.03 -2.66
CA VAL A 78 -4.56 -12.85 -4.01
C VAL A 78 -5.07 -13.90 -5.01
N GLY A 79 -5.39 -15.10 -4.53
CA GLY A 79 -5.90 -16.20 -5.33
C GLY A 79 -7.40 -16.15 -5.68
N VAL A 80 -8.17 -15.14 -5.20
CA VAL A 80 -9.57 -14.98 -5.57
C VAL A 80 -9.74 -14.00 -6.74
N SER A 81 -10.78 -14.22 -7.55
CA SER A 81 -11.07 -13.36 -8.69
C SER A 81 -11.41 -11.92 -8.25
N PRO A 82 -11.25 -10.91 -9.13
CA PRO A 82 -11.69 -9.56 -8.84
C PRO A 82 -13.17 -9.44 -8.46
N ALA A 83 -14.04 -10.27 -9.03
CA ALA A 83 -15.46 -10.33 -8.69
C ALA A 83 -15.67 -10.83 -7.26
N MET A 84 -15.03 -11.94 -6.88
CA MET A 84 -15.09 -12.46 -5.51
C MET A 84 -14.47 -11.48 -4.49
N PHE A 85 -13.38 -10.81 -4.85
CA PHE A 85 -12.83 -9.74 -4.03
C PHE A 85 -13.85 -8.62 -3.79
N GLY A 86 -14.54 -8.19 -4.85
CA GLY A 86 -15.60 -7.17 -4.79
C GLY A 86 -16.84 -7.60 -4.01
N GLU A 87 -17.10 -8.89 -3.88
CA GLU A 87 -18.24 -9.44 -3.15
C GLU A 87 -17.91 -9.75 -1.68
N PHE A 88 -16.82 -10.46 -1.43
CA PHE A 88 -16.54 -11.05 -0.12
C PHE A 88 -15.58 -10.24 0.75
N ILE A 89 -14.83 -9.29 0.19
CA ILE A 89 -13.75 -8.62 0.92
C ILE A 89 -13.96 -7.10 0.97
N PHE A 90 -13.95 -6.46 -0.19
CA PHE A 90 -13.93 -5.00 -0.27
C PHE A 90 -15.14 -4.32 0.42
N PRO A 91 -16.39 -4.83 0.33
CA PRO A 91 -17.54 -4.21 1.00
C PRO A 91 -17.40 -4.15 2.53
N TYR A 92 -16.62 -5.06 3.10
CA TYR A 92 -16.34 -5.08 4.55
C TYR A 92 -15.20 -4.15 4.95
N GLN A 93 -14.36 -3.76 4.00
CA GLN A 93 -13.29 -2.79 4.22
C GLN A 93 -13.78 -1.34 4.07
N LEU A 94 -14.79 -1.10 3.24
CA LEU A 94 -15.33 0.25 2.98
C LEU A 94 -15.69 1.01 4.26
N PRO A 95 -16.50 0.46 5.20
CA PRO A 95 -16.87 1.18 6.41
C PRO A 95 -15.67 1.50 7.32
N LEU A 96 -14.60 0.73 7.22
CA LEU A 96 -13.34 1.02 7.93
C LEU A 96 -12.62 2.20 7.29
N LEU A 97 -12.50 2.19 5.95
CA LEU A 97 -11.84 3.26 5.19
C LEU A 97 -12.59 4.60 5.28
N GLU A 98 -13.92 4.58 5.39
CA GLU A 98 -14.76 5.76 5.57
C GLU A 98 -14.46 6.53 6.86
N ARG A 99 -13.86 5.88 7.86
CA ARG A 99 -13.50 6.51 9.13
C ARG A 99 -12.29 7.45 9.03
N PHE A 100 -11.47 7.31 8.01
CA PHE A 100 -10.18 7.99 7.92
C PHE A 100 -10.16 9.15 6.94
N GLY A 101 -9.42 10.20 7.29
CA GLY A 101 -9.30 11.39 6.45
C GLY A 101 -8.56 11.17 5.14
N LEU A 102 -7.58 10.28 5.13
CA LEU A 102 -6.90 9.78 3.93
C LEU A 102 -6.68 8.27 4.04
N ASN A 103 -6.62 7.60 2.89
CA ASN A 103 -6.41 6.16 2.85
C ASN A 103 -5.25 5.73 1.95
N CYS A 104 -4.55 4.71 2.43
CA CYS A 104 -3.62 3.90 1.67
C CYS A 104 -4.24 2.52 1.42
N TYR A 105 -4.11 1.99 0.21
CA TYR A 105 -4.61 0.65 -0.10
C TYR A 105 -3.55 -0.22 -0.75
N GLY A 106 -3.49 -1.48 -0.28
CA GLY A 106 -2.69 -2.54 -0.86
C GLY A 106 -1.32 -2.74 -0.22
N CYS A 107 -0.81 -3.96 -0.38
CA CYS A 107 0.49 -4.41 0.12
C CYS A 107 1.26 -5.15 -0.97
N CYS A 108 1.26 -6.49 -0.95
CA CYS A 108 2.00 -7.33 -1.91
C CYS A 108 1.12 -7.85 -3.06
N GLU A 109 -0.19 -7.72 -2.98
CA GLU A 109 -1.09 -8.14 -4.05
C GLU A 109 -1.00 -7.25 -5.29
N PRO A 110 -1.17 -7.83 -6.50
CA PRO A 110 -1.27 -7.05 -7.74
C PRO A 110 -2.66 -6.37 -7.84
N LEU A 111 -2.69 -5.05 -7.69
CA LEU A 111 -3.94 -4.29 -7.72
C LEU A 111 -4.42 -3.90 -9.12
N ASP A 112 -3.62 -4.11 -10.15
CA ASP A 112 -3.99 -3.77 -11.54
C ASP A 112 -5.23 -4.52 -12.04
N VAL A 113 -5.48 -5.74 -11.54
CA VAL A 113 -6.69 -6.51 -11.86
C VAL A 113 -7.87 -6.18 -10.95
N ARG A 114 -7.61 -5.63 -9.75
CA ARG A 114 -8.64 -5.23 -8.75
C ARG A 114 -8.97 -3.75 -8.78
N TRP A 115 -8.27 -2.97 -9.59
CA TRP A 115 -8.41 -1.52 -9.63
C TRP A 115 -9.85 -1.01 -9.79
N PRO A 116 -10.70 -1.59 -10.66
CA PRO A 116 -12.09 -1.16 -10.79
C PRO A 116 -12.89 -1.18 -9.48
N VAL A 117 -12.50 -2.05 -8.54
CA VAL A 117 -13.10 -2.15 -7.20
C VAL A 117 -12.36 -1.21 -6.23
N VAL A 118 -11.04 -1.31 -6.14
CA VAL A 118 -10.22 -0.56 -5.17
C VAL A 118 -10.34 0.96 -5.35
N ARG A 119 -10.50 1.44 -6.59
CA ARG A 119 -10.72 2.89 -6.88
C ARG A 119 -11.95 3.49 -6.22
N GLN A 120 -12.86 2.66 -5.70
CA GLN A 120 -14.06 3.10 -4.97
C GLN A 120 -13.76 3.40 -3.49
N ALA A 121 -12.56 3.10 -3.01
CA ALA A 121 -12.18 3.40 -1.63
C ALA A 121 -12.26 4.91 -1.37
N PRO A 122 -12.97 5.34 -0.30
CA PRO A 122 -13.10 6.75 0.03
C PRO A 122 -11.74 7.32 0.44
N ASN A 123 -11.52 8.60 0.14
CA ASN A 123 -10.30 9.32 0.53
C ASN A 123 -8.99 8.62 0.13
N LEU A 124 -9.03 7.78 -0.90
CA LEU A 124 -7.86 7.05 -1.38
C LEU A 124 -6.80 8.03 -1.89
N ARG A 125 -5.60 7.93 -1.34
CA ARG A 125 -4.48 8.81 -1.70
C ARG A 125 -3.26 8.05 -2.16
N ARG A 126 -2.93 6.94 -1.51
CA ARG A 126 -1.77 6.12 -1.83
C ARG A 126 -2.21 4.72 -2.24
N VAL A 127 -1.62 4.20 -3.29
CA VAL A 127 -1.89 2.86 -3.80
C VAL A 127 -0.59 2.08 -3.90
N SER A 128 -0.53 0.94 -3.24
CA SER A 128 0.62 0.05 -3.31
C SER A 128 0.69 -0.60 -4.69
N VAL A 129 1.85 -0.50 -5.34
CA VAL A 129 2.13 -1.17 -6.60
C VAL A 129 3.24 -2.18 -6.34
N SER A 130 2.84 -3.43 -6.15
CA SER A 130 3.76 -4.53 -5.84
C SER A 130 4.60 -4.92 -7.05
N SER A 131 5.67 -5.69 -6.81
CA SER A 131 6.51 -6.26 -7.87
C SER A 131 5.76 -7.24 -8.80
N TRP A 132 4.58 -7.70 -8.39
CA TRP A 132 3.72 -8.59 -9.16
C TRP A 132 2.69 -7.86 -10.04
N ALA A 133 2.51 -6.57 -9.80
CA ALA A 133 1.54 -5.76 -10.54
C ALA A 133 2.08 -5.37 -11.93
N ASN A 134 1.18 -5.19 -12.89
CA ASN A 134 1.52 -4.59 -14.17
C ASN A 134 1.73 -3.07 -13.99
N VAL A 135 2.99 -2.66 -13.92
CA VAL A 135 3.42 -1.27 -13.67
C VAL A 135 2.80 -0.29 -14.68
N LYS A 136 2.80 -0.62 -15.99
CA LYS A 136 2.24 0.26 -17.03
C LYS A 136 0.74 0.46 -16.86
N LYS A 137 0.02 -0.64 -16.54
CA LYS A 137 -1.41 -0.58 -16.30
C LYS A 137 -1.73 0.22 -15.05
N MET A 138 -0.92 0.06 -13.99
CA MET A 138 -1.08 0.85 -12.77
C MET A 138 -0.77 2.33 -13.01
N ALA A 139 0.25 2.66 -13.79
CA ALA A 139 0.56 4.06 -14.13
C ALA A 139 -0.62 4.73 -14.86
N ALA A 140 -1.21 4.05 -15.85
CA ALA A 140 -2.40 4.53 -16.54
C ALA A 140 -3.64 4.66 -15.63
N ASN A 141 -3.75 3.83 -14.61
CA ASN A 141 -4.85 3.87 -13.65
C ASN A 141 -4.70 4.99 -12.61
N LEU A 142 -3.48 5.23 -12.13
CA LEU A 142 -3.21 6.14 -11.02
C LEU A 142 -2.95 7.57 -11.49
N GLU A 143 -2.31 7.75 -12.63
CA GLU A 143 -1.93 9.04 -13.18
C GLU A 143 -1.23 9.93 -12.13
N ASP A 144 -1.53 11.21 -12.08
CA ASP A 144 -1.07 12.14 -11.04
C ASP A 144 -2.04 12.30 -9.85
N ARG A 145 -3.13 11.54 -9.86
CA ARG A 145 -4.21 11.64 -8.85
C ARG A 145 -3.89 10.94 -7.53
N TYR A 146 -3.05 9.90 -7.60
CA TYR A 146 -2.69 9.07 -6.46
C TYR A 146 -1.18 8.99 -6.30
N VAL A 147 -0.71 8.71 -5.09
CA VAL A 147 0.68 8.31 -4.88
C VAL A 147 0.87 6.89 -5.40
N PHE A 148 1.66 6.75 -6.44
CA PHE A 148 2.11 5.47 -7.00
C PHE A 148 3.22 4.93 -6.10
N SER A 149 2.86 4.10 -5.13
CA SER A 149 3.78 3.57 -4.13
C SER A 149 4.38 2.25 -4.60
N TRP A 150 5.47 2.33 -5.35
CA TRP A 150 6.10 1.15 -5.93
C TRP A 150 6.96 0.39 -4.95
N LYS A 151 6.76 -0.94 -4.91
CA LYS A 151 7.52 -1.92 -4.13
C LYS A 151 8.26 -2.85 -5.07
N PRO A 152 9.52 -2.55 -5.41
CA PRO A 152 10.35 -3.45 -6.21
C PRO A 152 10.60 -4.78 -5.48
N SER A 153 10.91 -5.83 -6.24
CA SER A 153 11.32 -7.11 -5.65
C SER A 153 12.59 -6.95 -4.82
N PRO A 154 12.63 -7.46 -3.58
CA PRO A 154 13.83 -7.46 -2.75
C PRO A 154 14.86 -8.54 -3.14
N ALA A 155 14.51 -9.46 -4.04
CA ALA A 155 15.35 -10.60 -4.41
C ALA A 155 16.79 -10.21 -4.83
N PRO A 156 17.04 -9.11 -5.58
CA PRO A 156 18.41 -8.70 -5.91
C PRO A 156 19.29 -8.41 -4.70
N LEU A 157 18.70 -7.96 -3.58
CA LEU A 157 19.44 -7.66 -2.35
C LEU A 157 19.85 -8.92 -1.58
N ALA A 158 19.20 -10.04 -1.82
CA ALA A 158 19.46 -11.31 -1.15
C ALA A 158 20.70 -12.04 -1.69
N SER A 159 21.25 -11.59 -2.81
CA SER A 159 22.47 -12.15 -3.41
C SER A 159 23.73 -11.61 -2.71
N PRO A 160 24.82 -12.38 -2.61
CA PRO A 160 26.08 -11.89 -2.05
C PRO A 160 26.62 -10.66 -2.80
N GLN A 161 26.38 -10.58 -4.09
CA GLN A 161 26.74 -9.47 -4.96
C GLN A 161 25.51 -8.95 -5.70
N LEU A 162 25.27 -7.63 -5.62
CA LEU A 162 24.15 -6.96 -6.30
C LEU A 162 24.37 -6.95 -7.82
N ASP A 163 23.42 -7.48 -8.56
CA ASP A 163 23.36 -7.30 -10.02
C ASP A 163 22.86 -5.89 -10.36
N GLU A 164 23.79 -4.93 -10.40
CA GLU A 164 23.48 -3.53 -10.70
C GLU A 164 22.81 -3.35 -12.08
N ARG A 165 23.17 -4.16 -13.05
CA ARG A 165 22.62 -4.07 -14.42
C ARG A 165 21.13 -4.36 -14.41
N THR A 166 20.72 -5.43 -13.76
CA THR A 166 19.30 -5.81 -13.62
C THR A 166 18.53 -4.82 -12.76
N VAL A 167 19.12 -4.34 -11.66
CA VAL A 167 18.51 -3.30 -10.80
C VAL A 167 18.25 -2.02 -11.59
N ARG A 168 19.24 -1.52 -12.32
CA ARG A 168 19.12 -0.32 -13.17
C ARG A 168 18.05 -0.49 -14.24
N ALA A 169 18.05 -1.63 -14.94
CA ALA A 169 17.07 -1.89 -16.01
C ALA A 169 15.63 -1.88 -15.45
N THR A 170 15.42 -2.49 -14.28
CA THR A 170 14.11 -2.54 -13.62
C THR A 170 13.66 -1.15 -13.16
N LEU A 171 14.56 -0.38 -12.53
CA LEU A 171 14.28 1.00 -12.12
C LEU A 171 13.91 1.88 -13.32
N ARG A 172 14.71 1.88 -14.39
CA ARG A 172 14.43 2.66 -15.59
C ARG A 172 13.08 2.33 -16.21
N ALA A 173 12.81 1.04 -16.41
CA ALA A 173 11.53 0.60 -16.98
C ALA A 173 10.33 1.08 -16.16
N THR A 174 10.46 1.07 -14.82
CA THR A 174 9.41 1.56 -13.93
C THR A 174 9.30 3.09 -13.96
N LEU A 175 10.42 3.81 -13.88
CA LEU A 175 10.44 5.27 -13.94
C LEU A 175 9.85 5.80 -15.25
N GLU A 176 10.19 5.17 -16.39
CA GLU A 176 9.63 5.50 -17.69
C GLU A 176 8.12 5.22 -17.74
N ALA A 177 7.68 4.07 -17.24
CA ALA A 177 6.26 3.69 -17.23
C ALA A 177 5.42 4.59 -16.32
N ALA A 178 5.99 5.03 -15.19
CA ALA A 178 5.34 5.89 -14.19
C ALA A 178 5.58 7.39 -14.44
N ARG A 179 6.08 7.77 -15.62
CA ARG A 179 6.29 9.19 -15.97
C ARG A 179 4.99 9.97 -15.85
N GLY A 180 5.02 11.06 -15.10
CA GLY A 180 3.84 11.88 -14.79
C GLY A 180 3.05 11.40 -13.55
N CYS A 181 3.34 10.22 -12.99
CA CYS A 181 2.77 9.80 -11.74
C CYS A 181 3.47 10.46 -10.53
N ARG A 182 2.78 10.54 -9.40
CA ARG A 182 3.38 10.89 -8.10
C ARG A 182 4.03 9.65 -7.50
N LEU A 183 5.27 9.37 -7.93
CA LEU A 183 5.97 8.14 -7.59
C LEU A 183 6.71 8.23 -6.26
N GLU A 184 6.55 7.21 -5.42
CA GLU A 184 7.49 6.87 -4.35
C GLU A 184 8.03 5.43 -4.58
N ILE A 185 9.25 5.18 -4.17
CA ILE A 185 9.91 3.88 -4.31
C ILE A 185 10.29 3.38 -2.93
N ILE A 186 9.79 2.22 -2.55
CA ILE A 186 9.99 1.65 -1.21
C ILE A 186 10.51 0.23 -1.34
N MET A 187 11.79 0.04 -1.05
CA MET A 187 12.36 -1.30 -0.90
C MET A 187 11.93 -1.87 0.46
N LYS A 188 11.20 -2.96 0.44
CA LYS A 188 10.69 -3.63 1.63
C LYS A 188 10.85 -5.15 1.54
N ASP A 189 10.46 -5.85 2.60
CA ASP A 189 10.50 -7.32 2.71
C ASP A 189 11.91 -7.92 2.55
N ASN A 190 12.92 -7.16 3.01
CA ASN A 190 14.32 -7.59 2.97
C ASN A 190 14.60 -8.50 4.16
N HIS A 191 14.50 -9.81 3.98
CA HIS A 191 14.80 -10.80 5.00
C HIS A 191 16.31 -11.07 5.13
N THR A 192 17.07 -10.81 4.06
CA THR A 192 18.52 -10.95 4.02
C THR A 192 19.12 -9.99 3.00
N LEU A 193 20.39 -9.63 3.20
CA LEU A 193 21.17 -8.81 2.28
C LEU A 193 22.32 -9.64 1.66
N GLY A 194 22.17 -10.97 1.60
CA GLY A 194 23.17 -11.86 1.00
C GLY A 194 24.52 -11.88 1.74
N GLY A 195 24.52 -11.55 3.05
CA GLY A 195 25.75 -11.38 3.82
C GLY A 195 26.50 -10.07 3.55
N ASN A 196 25.96 -9.19 2.70
CA ASN A 196 26.58 -7.92 2.31
C ASN A 196 25.64 -6.72 2.57
N PRO A 197 25.74 -6.04 3.73
CA PRO A 197 24.91 -4.86 4.03
C PRO A 197 25.03 -3.72 3.01
N ARG A 198 26.15 -3.64 2.29
CA ARG A 198 26.38 -2.63 1.25
C ARG A 198 25.39 -2.76 0.08
N ASN A 199 24.79 -3.92 -0.14
CA ASN A 199 23.77 -4.11 -1.17
C ASN A 199 22.60 -3.13 -1.00
N ALA A 200 22.13 -2.90 0.23
CA ALA A 200 21.06 -1.96 0.51
C ALA A 200 21.47 -0.51 0.20
N THR A 201 22.66 -0.09 0.68
CA THR A 201 23.19 1.26 0.40
C THR A 201 23.35 1.47 -1.10
N ARG A 202 23.97 0.51 -1.78
CA ARG A 202 24.22 0.59 -3.22
C ARG A 202 22.94 0.61 -4.03
N TRP A 203 21.93 -0.14 -3.62
CA TRP A 203 20.63 -0.10 -4.26
C TRP A 203 19.99 1.30 -4.18
N VAL A 204 20.06 1.96 -3.01
CA VAL A 204 19.54 3.32 -2.82
C VAL A 204 20.29 4.34 -3.70
N GLU A 205 21.62 4.22 -3.79
CA GLU A 205 22.44 5.06 -4.66
C GLU A 205 22.01 4.91 -6.12
N ILE A 206 21.87 3.65 -6.60
CA ILE A 206 21.43 3.36 -7.97
C ILE A 206 20.02 3.94 -8.21
N ALA A 207 19.11 3.78 -7.26
CA ALA A 207 17.76 4.33 -7.40
C ALA A 207 17.79 5.86 -7.57
N ARG A 208 18.61 6.58 -6.79
CA ARG A 208 18.78 8.03 -6.91
C ARG A 208 19.40 8.41 -8.26
N GLU A 209 20.47 7.74 -8.68
CA GLU A 209 21.12 7.96 -9.97
C GLU A 209 20.14 7.81 -11.14
N GLU A 210 19.28 6.78 -11.10
CA GLU A 210 18.30 6.55 -12.16
C GLU A 210 17.13 7.56 -12.13
N ILE A 211 16.71 8.01 -10.94
CA ILE A 211 15.70 9.08 -10.78
C ILE A 211 16.23 10.39 -11.38
N GLU A 212 17.45 10.81 -11.05
CA GLU A 212 18.08 12.02 -11.58
C GLU A 212 18.21 11.96 -13.10
N ARG A 213 18.59 10.80 -13.63
CA ARG A 213 18.74 10.58 -15.07
C ARG A 213 17.42 10.69 -15.86
N VAL A 214 16.30 10.24 -15.29
CA VAL A 214 14.98 10.24 -15.96
C VAL A 214 14.22 11.53 -15.70
N GLY A 215 14.50 12.22 -14.59
CA GLY A 215 13.86 13.47 -14.18
C GLY A 215 14.52 14.75 -14.72
N GLY A 216 15.73 14.66 -15.26
CA GLY A 216 16.39 15.73 -16.00
C GLY A 216 16.05 15.66 -17.49
#